data_88d9ffab3dfe92eb631efaa985aaca09
#
_entry.id   88d9ffab3dfe92eb631efaa985aaca09
#
_cell.length_a   1.000
_cell.length_b   1.000
_cell.length_c   1.000
_cell.angle_alpha   90.00
_cell.angle_beta   90.00
_cell.angle_gamma   90.00
#
_symmetry.space_group_name_H-M   'P 1'
#
loop_
_entity.id
_entity.type
_entity.pdbx_description
1 polymer ?
#
loop_
_entity_poly.entity_id
_entity_poly.type
_entity_poly.pdbx_seq_one_letter_code
_entity_poly.pdbx_strand_id
1 'polypeptide(L)'
;EIIIEIDKSYIGIISEEVGKRLGELIDTQTNDQGMTRMVYRISSRNLLGLRSNILTKTRGNGLFASMFLGYFDEMPKIDKQRNGVLIAFEGGTSTNFALETVQERGTAFIGAGVPVYEGMIIGLNKRAEDMEINVCKGKKLTNVRSNADIAVKLDPPVILTLEQSLDFIENDEFLEVTPKSLRLRKGFLSKIERNRARKT
;
A
#
# COMPACT_ATOMS: atom_id res chain seq x y z
N GLU A 1 9.67 -16.23 -14.22
CA GLU A 1 10.48 -16.96 -13.21
C GLU A 1 11.07 -15.98 -12.22
N ILE A 2 11.07 -16.33 -10.94
CA ILE A 2 11.81 -15.62 -9.90
C ILE A 2 12.78 -16.56 -9.23
N ILE A 3 13.94 -16.03 -8.88
CA ILE A 3 15.00 -16.73 -8.16
C ILE A 3 15.24 -15.96 -6.87
N ILE A 4 15.15 -16.66 -5.75
CA ILE A 4 15.37 -16.10 -4.41
C ILE A 4 16.48 -16.89 -3.74
N GLU A 5 17.56 -16.23 -3.35
CA GLU A 5 18.65 -16.84 -2.58
C GLU A 5 18.66 -16.24 -1.18
N ILE A 6 18.52 -17.09 -0.17
CA ILE A 6 18.31 -16.65 1.20
C ILE A 6 18.79 -17.69 2.21
N ASP A 7 19.03 -17.27 3.45
CA ASP A 7 19.30 -18.16 4.55
C ASP A 7 18.11 -19.10 4.82
N LYS A 8 18.38 -20.36 5.10
CA LYS A 8 17.38 -21.41 5.35
C LYS A 8 16.32 -21.04 6.39
N SER A 9 16.65 -20.18 7.35
CA SER A 9 15.72 -19.73 8.39
C SER A 9 14.53 -18.94 7.85
N TYR A 10 14.62 -18.38 6.64
CA TYR A 10 13.58 -17.60 6.00
C TYR A 10 12.75 -18.38 4.97
N ILE A 11 13.06 -19.65 4.71
CA ILE A 11 12.34 -20.47 3.70
C ILE A 11 10.82 -20.44 3.94
N GLY A 12 10.38 -20.61 5.19
CA GLY A 12 8.96 -20.62 5.53
C GLY A 12 8.27 -19.31 5.19
N ILE A 13 8.92 -18.17 5.48
CA ILE A 13 8.40 -16.82 5.18
C ILE A 13 8.29 -16.63 3.66
N ILE A 14 9.31 -17.03 2.90
CA ILE A 14 9.29 -16.92 1.44
C ILE A 14 8.19 -17.78 0.83
N SER A 15 8.11 -19.05 1.24
CA SER A 15 7.09 -19.98 0.73
C SER A 15 5.67 -19.48 1.01
N GLU A 16 5.44 -18.92 2.20
CA GLU A 16 4.15 -18.31 2.56
C GLU A 16 3.82 -17.09 1.67
N GLU A 17 4.77 -16.16 1.50
CA GLU A 17 4.54 -14.94 0.72
C GLU A 17 4.34 -15.22 -0.78
N VAL A 18 5.12 -16.13 -1.33
CA VAL A 18 4.98 -16.53 -2.74
C VAL A 18 3.71 -17.37 -2.93
N GLY A 19 3.37 -18.24 -1.98
CA GLY A 19 2.15 -19.05 -2.00
C GLY A 19 0.87 -18.21 -1.96
N LYS A 20 0.80 -17.17 -1.11
CA LYS A 20 -0.31 -16.20 -1.08
C LYS A 20 -0.55 -15.52 -2.43
N ARG A 21 0.49 -15.45 -3.25
CA ARG A 21 0.48 -14.83 -4.58
C ARG A 21 0.37 -15.85 -5.71
N LEU A 22 -0.03 -17.08 -5.39
CA LEU A 22 -0.19 -18.19 -6.34
C LEU A 22 1.09 -18.49 -7.12
N GLY A 23 2.26 -18.30 -6.50
CA GLY A 23 3.55 -18.70 -7.06
C GLY A 23 3.77 -20.20 -6.88
N GLU A 24 4.22 -20.86 -7.94
CA GLU A 24 4.52 -22.28 -7.99
C GLU A 24 6.02 -22.52 -7.74
N LEU A 25 6.38 -23.33 -6.76
CA LEU A 25 7.75 -23.72 -6.51
C LEU A 25 8.21 -24.72 -7.59
N ILE A 26 9.26 -24.38 -8.32
CA ILE A 26 9.83 -25.20 -9.39
C ILE A 26 11.02 -26.00 -8.87
N ASP A 27 11.92 -25.34 -8.13
CA ASP A 27 13.14 -25.96 -7.62
C ASP A 27 13.59 -25.31 -6.31
N THR A 28 14.27 -26.10 -5.49
CA THR A 28 14.90 -25.61 -4.27
C THR A 28 16.21 -26.36 -4.01
N GLN A 29 17.28 -25.62 -3.78
CA GLN A 29 18.61 -26.17 -3.52
C GLN A 29 19.24 -25.44 -2.34
N THR A 30 19.70 -26.18 -1.35
CA THR A 30 20.43 -25.63 -0.20
C THR A 30 21.88 -26.04 -0.27
N ASN A 31 22.78 -25.06 -0.13
CA ASN A 31 24.20 -25.33 -0.10
C ASN A 31 24.70 -25.68 1.33
N ASP A 32 25.94 -26.13 1.45
CA ASP A 32 26.56 -26.51 2.73
C ASP A 32 26.68 -25.33 3.72
N GLN A 33 26.61 -24.11 3.23
CA GLN A 33 26.67 -22.89 4.04
C GLN A 33 25.28 -22.46 4.58
N GLY A 34 24.23 -23.23 4.30
CA GLY A 34 22.87 -22.93 4.73
C GLY A 34 22.13 -21.87 3.89
N MET A 35 22.69 -21.44 2.76
CA MET A 35 21.99 -20.60 1.80
C MET A 35 21.12 -21.48 0.91
N THR A 36 19.88 -21.07 0.72
CA THR A 36 18.89 -21.78 -0.10
C THR A 36 18.51 -20.95 -1.31
N ARG A 37 18.65 -21.54 -2.48
CA ARG A 37 18.16 -21.01 -3.75
C ARG A 37 16.79 -21.63 -4.03
N MET A 38 15.80 -20.80 -4.19
CA MET A 38 14.42 -21.18 -4.51
C MET A 38 14.03 -20.57 -5.85
N VAL A 39 13.48 -21.40 -6.73
CA VAL A 39 13.01 -20.98 -8.07
C VAL A 39 11.51 -21.13 -8.11
N TYR A 40 10.81 -20.06 -8.45
CA TYR A 40 9.35 -20.05 -8.57
C TYR A 40 8.90 -19.55 -9.94
N ARG A 41 7.75 -20.03 -10.35
CA ARG A 41 6.97 -19.47 -11.47
C ARG A 41 5.83 -18.65 -10.90
N ILE A 42 5.68 -17.41 -11.36
CA ILE A 42 4.65 -16.50 -10.88
C ILE A 42 4.21 -15.57 -12.01
N SER A 43 2.94 -15.18 -12.05
CA SER A 43 2.47 -14.20 -13.03
C SER A 43 3.06 -12.82 -12.76
N SER A 44 3.30 -12.01 -13.80
CA SER A 44 3.84 -10.66 -13.64
C SER A 44 2.95 -9.78 -12.77
N ARG A 45 1.63 -9.96 -12.81
CA ARG A 45 0.67 -9.25 -11.93
C ARG A 45 0.91 -9.57 -10.45
N ASN A 46 1.08 -10.85 -10.13
CA ASN A 46 1.24 -11.32 -8.75
C ASN A 46 2.66 -11.06 -8.21
N LEU A 47 3.61 -10.73 -9.09
CA LEU A 47 4.96 -10.35 -8.75
C LEU A 47 5.06 -8.94 -8.15
N LEU A 48 4.11 -8.06 -8.49
CA LEU A 48 4.12 -6.67 -8.00
C LEU A 48 4.15 -6.64 -6.46
N GLY A 49 5.05 -5.84 -5.90
CA GLY A 49 5.26 -5.70 -4.45
C GLY A 49 5.89 -6.90 -3.74
N LEU A 50 6.05 -8.05 -4.39
CA LEU A 50 6.62 -9.24 -3.76
C LEU A 50 8.07 -9.02 -3.31
N ARG A 51 8.91 -8.40 -4.17
CA ARG A 51 10.29 -8.08 -3.84
C ARG A 51 10.40 -7.22 -2.59
N SER A 52 9.64 -6.13 -2.53
CA SER A 52 9.63 -5.21 -1.39
C SER A 52 9.18 -5.91 -0.12
N ASN A 53 8.14 -6.75 -0.19
CA ASN A 53 7.65 -7.52 0.94
C ASN A 53 8.68 -8.53 1.45
N ILE A 54 9.32 -9.27 0.55
CA ILE A 54 10.37 -10.23 0.91
C ILE A 54 11.53 -9.51 1.58
N LEU A 55 12.07 -8.44 0.99
CA LEU A 55 13.17 -7.68 1.57
C LEU A 55 12.83 -7.11 2.94
N THR A 56 11.62 -6.62 3.14
CA THR A 56 11.16 -6.11 4.44
C THR A 56 11.11 -7.23 5.49
N LYS A 57 10.51 -8.37 5.16
CA LYS A 57 10.36 -9.51 6.08
C LYS A 57 11.68 -10.22 6.39
N THR A 58 12.64 -10.16 5.48
CA THR A 58 13.96 -10.74 5.63
C THR A 58 15.00 -9.73 6.12
N ARG A 59 14.58 -8.51 6.49
CA ARG A 59 15.43 -7.41 6.94
C ARG A 59 16.54 -7.05 5.94
N GLY A 60 16.21 -7.12 4.64
CA GLY A 60 17.14 -6.86 3.55
C GLY A 60 18.07 -8.03 3.23
N ASN A 61 17.99 -9.15 3.94
CA ASN A 61 18.77 -10.34 3.64
C ASN A 61 18.14 -11.10 2.48
N GLY A 62 18.97 -11.44 1.52
CA GLY A 62 18.60 -12.27 0.37
C GLY A 62 18.76 -11.55 -0.97
N LEU A 63 18.94 -12.35 -1.99
CA LEU A 63 19.02 -11.93 -3.37
C LEU A 63 17.71 -12.28 -4.06
N PHE A 64 17.18 -11.34 -4.81
CA PHE A 64 15.94 -11.51 -5.58
C PHE A 64 16.19 -11.14 -7.04
N ALA A 65 16.01 -12.09 -7.92
CA ALA A 65 16.07 -11.89 -9.36
C ALA A 65 14.77 -12.34 -10.02
N SER A 66 14.39 -11.69 -11.12
CA SER A 66 13.23 -12.09 -11.92
C SER A 66 13.60 -12.11 -13.40
N MET A 67 13.04 -13.06 -14.13
CA MET A 67 13.27 -13.24 -15.55
C MET A 67 11.95 -13.56 -16.25
N PHE A 68 11.74 -12.99 -17.42
CA PHE A 68 10.58 -13.32 -18.24
C PHE A 68 10.73 -14.73 -18.82
N LEU A 69 9.74 -15.58 -18.58
CA LEU A 69 9.74 -16.97 -19.00
C LEU A 69 8.87 -17.21 -20.27
N GLY A 70 7.80 -16.42 -20.42
CA GLY A 70 6.85 -16.58 -21.52
C GLY A 70 5.45 -16.13 -21.13
N TYR A 71 4.50 -16.38 -22.04
CA TYR A 71 3.07 -16.15 -21.80
C TYR A 71 2.41 -17.45 -21.38
N PHE A 72 1.50 -17.35 -20.41
CA PHE A 72 0.74 -18.47 -19.87
C PHE A 72 -0.74 -18.08 -19.78
N ASP A 73 -1.60 -19.07 -19.55
CA ASP A 73 -3.03 -18.83 -19.32
C ASP A 73 -3.25 -17.89 -18.13
N GLU A 74 -4.37 -17.16 -18.16
CA GLU A 74 -4.69 -16.19 -17.12
C GLU A 74 -4.85 -16.89 -15.76
N MET A 75 -4.04 -16.50 -14.81
CA MET A 75 -4.14 -16.99 -13.43
C MET A 75 -5.28 -16.27 -12.68
N PRO A 76 -5.90 -16.93 -11.68
CA PRO A 76 -6.89 -16.31 -10.83
C PRO A 76 -6.37 -14.98 -10.22
N LYS A 77 -7.28 -14.05 -10.02
CA LYS A 77 -6.98 -12.82 -9.27
C LYS A 77 -6.74 -13.20 -7.82
N ILE A 78 -5.71 -12.63 -7.24
CA ILE A 78 -5.48 -12.76 -5.79
C ILE A 78 -6.32 -11.75 -5.04
N ASP A 79 -6.71 -12.14 -3.82
CA ASP A 79 -7.41 -11.25 -2.90
C ASP A 79 -6.52 -10.09 -2.44
N LYS A 80 -7.16 -9.13 -1.81
CA LYS A 80 -6.53 -7.93 -1.29
C LYS A 80 -5.34 -8.25 -0.39
N GLN A 81 -4.16 -7.72 -0.73
CA GLN A 81 -2.91 -8.01 -0.03
C GLN A 81 -2.61 -7.02 1.12
N ARG A 82 -3.41 -5.99 1.26
CA ARG A 82 -3.22 -4.95 2.27
C ARG A 82 -4.54 -4.55 2.93
N ASN A 83 -4.43 -3.80 4.01
CA ASN A 83 -5.57 -3.14 4.64
C ASN A 83 -6.22 -2.11 3.70
N GLY A 84 -7.41 -1.67 4.08
CA GLY A 84 -8.14 -0.62 3.38
C GLY A 84 -7.40 0.71 3.35
N VAL A 85 -7.91 1.65 2.59
CA VAL A 85 -7.34 3.00 2.47
C VAL A 85 -8.21 4.04 3.16
N LEU A 86 -7.57 5.13 3.56
CA LEU A 86 -8.22 6.34 4.01
C LEU A 86 -8.42 7.24 2.79
N ILE A 87 -9.66 7.63 2.53
CA ILE A 87 -10.09 8.33 1.32
C ILE A 87 -10.59 9.72 1.71
N ALA A 88 -10.17 10.75 0.97
CA ALA A 88 -10.70 12.09 1.14
C ALA A 88 -12.19 12.13 0.76
N PHE A 89 -13.02 12.61 1.71
CA PHE A 89 -14.47 12.71 1.54
C PHE A 89 -14.88 13.83 0.60
N GLU A 90 -14.13 14.93 0.59
CA GLU A 90 -14.41 16.14 -0.21
C GLU A 90 -13.13 16.80 -0.69
N GLY A 91 -13.25 17.74 -1.62
CA GLY A 91 -12.14 18.56 -2.09
C GLY A 91 -11.85 19.73 -1.14
N GLY A 92 -10.59 20.13 -1.07
CA GLY A 92 -10.14 21.24 -0.25
C GLY A 92 -8.66 21.17 0.09
N THR A 93 -8.29 21.72 1.25
CA THR A 93 -6.91 21.69 1.76
C THR A 93 -6.87 20.97 3.10
N SER A 94 -5.94 20.04 3.25
CA SER A 94 -5.76 19.28 4.49
C SER A 94 -5.35 20.17 5.66
N THR A 95 -5.90 19.90 6.84
CA THR A 95 -5.62 20.65 8.08
C THR A 95 -4.92 19.79 9.12
N ASN A 96 -4.11 20.40 10.00
CA ASN A 96 -3.49 19.70 11.14
C ASN A 96 -4.53 18.98 12.00
N PHE A 97 -5.66 19.66 12.28
CA PHE A 97 -6.73 19.12 13.10
C PHE A 97 -7.35 17.85 12.51
N ALA A 98 -7.59 17.82 11.20
CA ALA A 98 -8.17 16.65 10.56
C ALA A 98 -7.14 15.52 10.39
N LEU A 99 -5.86 15.84 10.19
CA LEU A 99 -4.79 14.85 10.09
C LEU A 99 -4.56 14.08 11.39
N GLU A 100 -4.83 14.66 12.57
CA GLU A 100 -4.84 13.94 13.83
C GLU A 100 -5.80 12.74 13.76
N THR A 101 -7.03 12.96 13.30
CA THR A 101 -8.02 11.89 13.09
C THR A 101 -7.56 10.85 12.05
N VAL A 102 -6.84 11.29 11.01
CA VAL A 102 -6.25 10.38 10.00
C VAL A 102 -5.22 9.47 10.65
N GLN A 103 -4.32 10.01 11.47
CA GLN A 103 -3.26 9.25 12.13
C GLN A 103 -3.75 8.31 13.23
N GLU A 104 -4.85 8.65 13.92
CA GLU A 104 -5.53 7.72 14.81
C GLU A 104 -6.02 6.46 14.10
N ARG A 105 -6.47 6.59 12.84
CA ARG A 105 -7.08 5.52 12.04
C ARG A 105 -6.09 4.78 11.16
N GLY A 106 -4.92 5.36 10.89
CA GLY A 106 -3.95 4.76 10.00
C GLY A 106 -2.67 5.54 9.83
N THR A 107 -1.99 5.30 8.71
CA THR A 107 -0.76 5.99 8.32
C THR A 107 -1.08 7.02 7.26
N ALA A 108 -0.77 8.28 7.49
CA ALA A 108 -1.01 9.36 6.54
C ALA A 108 0.06 9.37 5.44
N PHE A 109 -0.36 9.63 4.20
CA PHE A 109 0.51 9.83 3.04
C PHE A 109 0.67 11.31 2.66
N ILE A 110 -0.10 12.18 3.28
CA ILE A 110 -0.07 13.63 3.06
C ILE A 110 0.13 14.38 4.37
N GLY A 111 0.76 15.53 4.29
CA GLY A 111 0.86 16.50 5.38
C GLY A 111 -0.26 17.53 5.35
N ALA A 112 -0.21 18.50 6.26
CA ALA A 112 -1.11 19.64 6.27
C ALA A 112 -0.80 20.63 5.13
N GLY A 113 -1.82 21.37 4.68
CA GLY A 113 -1.70 22.34 3.61
C GLY A 113 -1.68 21.72 2.20
N VAL A 114 -1.90 20.41 2.08
CA VAL A 114 -1.92 19.73 0.79
C VAL A 114 -3.32 19.81 0.18
N PRO A 115 -3.43 20.23 -1.10
CA PRO A 115 -4.70 20.17 -1.82
C PRO A 115 -5.15 18.73 -2.03
N VAL A 116 -6.40 18.45 -1.72
CA VAL A 116 -7.03 17.13 -1.89
C VAL A 116 -8.34 17.26 -2.67
N TYR A 117 -8.80 16.15 -3.23
CA TYR A 117 -10.09 16.06 -3.91
C TYR A 117 -10.83 14.79 -3.47
N GLU A 118 -12.15 14.75 -3.69
CA GLU A 118 -12.97 13.58 -3.38
C GLU A 118 -12.43 12.33 -4.06
N GLY A 119 -12.31 11.24 -3.31
CA GLY A 119 -11.78 9.98 -3.83
C GLY A 119 -10.25 9.85 -3.84
N MET A 120 -9.51 10.90 -3.48
CA MET A 120 -8.06 10.83 -3.29
C MET A 120 -7.71 9.95 -2.10
N ILE A 121 -6.75 9.05 -2.25
CA ILE A 121 -6.22 8.22 -1.16
C ILE A 121 -5.20 9.04 -0.38
N ILE A 122 -5.47 9.24 0.91
CA ILE A 122 -4.68 10.08 1.81
C ILE A 122 -3.92 9.29 2.87
N GLY A 123 -4.11 7.97 2.92
CA GLY A 123 -3.42 7.12 3.88
C GLY A 123 -3.82 5.65 3.79
N LEU A 124 -3.11 4.81 4.55
CA LEU A 124 -3.41 3.41 4.77
C LEU A 124 -4.22 3.25 6.06
N ASN A 125 -5.35 2.56 6.01
CA ASN A 125 -6.17 2.26 7.17
C ASN A 125 -5.54 1.15 8.04
N LYS A 126 -5.74 1.18 9.34
CA LYS A 126 -5.41 0.06 10.24
C LYS A 126 -6.35 -1.13 10.06
N ARG A 127 -7.54 -0.92 9.49
CA ARG A 127 -8.57 -1.92 9.24
C ARG A 127 -8.56 -2.37 7.79
N ALA A 128 -9.12 -3.55 7.53
CA ALA A 128 -9.21 -4.11 6.18
C ALA A 128 -10.13 -3.32 5.22
N GLU A 129 -11.06 -2.53 5.75
CA GLU A 129 -12.03 -1.79 4.95
C GLU A 129 -11.56 -0.37 4.63
N ASP A 130 -11.96 0.13 3.47
CA ASP A 130 -11.75 1.53 3.09
C ASP A 130 -12.61 2.45 3.94
N MET A 131 -12.07 3.61 4.29
CA MET A 131 -12.76 4.59 5.12
C MET A 131 -12.63 6.00 4.54
N GLU A 132 -13.76 6.69 4.44
CA GLU A 132 -13.78 8.10 4.07
C GLU A 132 -13.57 9.00 5.28
N ILE A 133 -12.72 10.01 5.13
CA ILE A 133 -12.41 10.99 6.16
C ILE A 133 -12.44 12.39 5.57
N ASN A 134 -13.08 13.31 6.26
CA ASN A 134 -13.00 14.73 5.95
C ASN A 134 -11.67 15.28 6.47
N VAL A 135 -10.69 15.41 5.57
CA VAL A 135 -9.34 15.89 5.89
C VAL A 135 -9.21 17.41 5.80
N CYS A 136 -10.27 18.09 5.33
CA CYS A 136 -10.32 19.56 5.19
C CYS A 136 -10.96 20.25 6.40
N LYS A 137 -11.48 19.48 7.36
CA LYS A 137 -12.18 20.00 8.52
C LYS A 137 -11.25 20.83 9.41
N GLY A 138 -11.62 22.10 9.62
CA GLY A 138 -10.95 22.97 10.58
C GLY A 138 -11.47 22.79 12.01
N LYS A 139 -10.67 23.22 13.00
CA LYS A 139 -11.12 23.32 14.39
C LYS A 139 -12.20 24.41 14.46
N LYS A 140 -13.40 24.06 14.95
CA LYS A 140 -14.42 25.09 15.23
C LYS A 140 -13.90 25.97 16.37
N LEU A 141 -13.82 27.28 16.14
CA LEU A 141 -13.56 28.26 17.18
C LEU A 141 -14.77 28.27 18.13
N THR A 142 -14.69 27.58 19.24
CA THR A 142 -15.60 27.74 20.36
C THR A 142 -15.04 28.82 21.27
N ASN A 143 -15.88 29.75 21.75
CA ASN A 143 -15.52 30.87 22.62
C ASN A 143 -15.00 30.47 24.04
N VAL A 144 -14.66 29.22 24.24
CA VAL A 144 -14.01 28.75 25.45
C VAL A 144 -12.52 29.02 25.33
N ARG A 145 -12.03 30.00 26.11
CA ARG A 145 -10.61 30.18 26.40
C ARG A 145 -10.09 28.96 27.19
N SER A 146 -9.95 27.83 26.53
CA SER A 146 -9.19 26.72 27.08
C SER A 146 -7.73 26.96 26.74
N ASN A 147 -6.94 27.13 27.80
CA ASN A 147 -5.48 27.22 27.77
C ASN A 147 -4.90 26.15 26.84
N ALA A 148 -3.86 26.59 26.16
CA ALA A 148 -2.99 25.84 25.29
C ALA A 148 -3.55 25.54 23.89
N ASP A 149 -3.04 26.28 22.93
CA ASP A 149 -2.60 25.72 21.65
C ASP A 149 -1.63 24.57 21.96
N ILE A 150 -2.19 23.43 22.36
CA ILE A 150 -1.44 22.17 22.34
C ILE A 150 -1.18 21.95 20.85
N ALA A 151 0.01 22.27 20.46
CA ALA A 151 0.46 21.99 19.09
C ALA A 151 0.24 20.51 18.84
N VAL A 152 -0.70 20.20 17.96
CA VAL A 152 -0.98 18.81 17.57
C VAL A 152 0.31 18.26 17.00
N LYS A 153 0.93 17.31 17.74
CA LYS A 153 2.14 16.65 17.28
C LYS A 153 1.74 15.56 16.30
N LEU A 154 1.85 15.87 15.03
CA LEU A 154 1.62 14.91 13.95
C LEU A 154 2.91 14.13 13.65
N ASP A 155 2.76 12.86 13.39
CA ASP A 155 3.84 12.06 12.80
C ASP A 155 4.08 12.51 11.35
N PRO A 156 5.32 12.45 10.86
CA PRO A 156 5.62 12.74 9.47
C PRO A 156 4.82 11.84 8.53
N PRO A 157 4.28 12.36 7.42
CA PRO A 157 3.58 11.52 6.45
C PRO A 157 4.55 10.56 5.74
N VAL A 158 4.08 9.38 5.40
CA VAL A 158 4.82 8.43 4.57
C VAL A 158 4.69 8.82 3.12
N ILE A 159 5.78 9.31 2.53
CA ILE A 159 5.81 9.65 1.10
C ILE A 159 6.23 8.41 0.31
N LEU A 160 5.31 7.88 -0.47
CA LEU A 160 5.57 6.71 -1.32
C LEU A 160 6.35 7.12 -2.56
N THR A 161 7.36 6.33 -2.93
CA THR A 161 8.04 6.45 -4.23
C THR A 161 7.11 5.96 -5.35
N LEU A 162 7.50 6.19 -6.61
CA LEU A 162 6.76 5.67 -7.76
C LEU A 162 6.59 4.14 -7.69
N GLU A 163 7.68 3.44 -7.41
CA GLU A 163 7.68 1.97 -7.28
C GLU A 163 6.77 1.52 -6.13
N GLN A 164 6.91 2.12 -4.95
CA GLN A 164 6.05 1.82 -3.81
C GLN A 164 4.58 2.12 -4.09
N SER A 165 4.29 3.18 -4.84
CA SER A 165 2.92 3.53 -5.23
C SER A 165 2.32 2.52 -6.21
N LEU A 166 3.12 2.02 -7.17
CA LEU A 166 2.71 0.95 -8.09
C LEU A 166 2.46 -0.37 -7.35
N ASP A 167 3.30 -0.69 -6.37
CA ASP A 167 3.13 -1.87 -5.51
C ASP A 167 1.90 -1.75 -4.58
N PHE A 168 1.53 -0.51 -4.24
CA PHE A 168 0.48 -0.20 -3.29
C PHE A 168 -0.92 -0.29 -3.90
N ILE A 169 -1.12 0.15 -5.15
CA ILE A 169 -2.44 0.26 -5.78
C ILE A 169 -3.08 -1.11 -5.99
N GLU A 170 -4.40 -1.15 -5.84
CA GLU A 170 -5.25 -2.30 -6.13
C GLU A 170 -6.11 -2.08 -7.39
N ASN A 171 -6.89 -3.09 -7.78
CA ASN A 171 -7.62 -3.11 -9.03
C ASN A 171 -8.61 -1.94 -9.23
N ASP A 172 -9.13 -1.37 -8.13
CA ASP A 172 -10.07 -0.24 -8.12
C ASP A 172 -9.38 1.10 -7.86
N GLU A 173 -8.05 1.15 -7.95
CA GLU A 173 -7.23 2.32 -7.64
C GLU A 173 -6.34 2.72 -8.79
N PHE A 174 -6.02 3.99 -8.87
CA PHE A 174 -5.13 4.56 -9.87
C PHE A 174 -4.04 5.40 -9.23
N LEU A 175 -2.89 5.40 -9.87
CA LEU A 175 -1.79 6.30 -9.58
C LEU A 175 -1.76 7.44 -10.62
N GLU A 176 -1.90 8.66 -10.17
CA GLU A 176 -1.71 9.86 -10.96
C GLU A 176 -0.26 10.32 -10.85
N VAL A 177 0.43 10.34 -11.97
CA VAL A 177 1.82 10.78 -12.06
C VAL A 177 1.87 12.14 -12.74
N THR A 178 2.36 13.14 -12.01
CA THR A 178 2.59 14.49 -12.54
C THR A 178 4.06 14.87 -12.36
N PRO A 179 4.57 15.88 -13.06
CA PRO A 179 5.95 16.33 -12.87
C PRO A 179 6.29 16.76 -11.43
N LYS A 180 5.28 17.12 -10.63
CA LYS A 180 5.48 17.66 -9.27
C LYS A 180 5.00 16.72 -8.16
N SER A 181 4.15 15.73 -8.44
CA SER A 181 3.54 14.92 -7.39
C SER A 181 3.03 13.58 -7.91
N LEU A 182 3.08 12.59 -7.03
CA LEU A 182 2.39 11.31 -7.15
C LEU A 182 1.14 11.38 -6.27
N ARG A 183 0.00 10.95 -6.80
CA ARG A 183 -1.27 10.90 -6.06
C ARG A 183 -1.94 9.57 -6.30
N LEU A 184 -2.40 8.97 -5.23
CA LEU A 184 -3.21 7.77 -5.28
C LEU A 184 -4.69 8.15 -5.22
N ARG A 185 -5.54 7.49 -5.99
CA ARG A 185 -6.97 7.73 -5.96
C ARG A 185 -7.79 6.48 -6.24
N LYS A 186 -9.05 6.48 -5.85
CA LYS A 186 -10.00 5.46 -6.30
C LYS A 186 -10.37 5.66 -7.78
N GLY A 187 -10.71 4.57 -8.45
CA GLY A 187 -11.19 4.57 -9.83
C GLY A 187 -12.45 5.42 -9.97
N PHE A 188 -13.43 5.18 -9.10
CA PHE A 188 -14.61 6.02 -8.94
C PHE A 188 -14.39 7.02 -7.81
N LEU A 189 -14.40 8.32 -8.13
CA LEU A 189 -14.10 9.36 -7.15
C LEU A 189 -15.24 9.53 -6.16
N SER A 190 -16.49 9.52 -6.64
CA SER A 190 -17.67 9.71 -5.82
C SER A 190 -18.02 8.46 -5.00
N LYS A 191 -18.41 8.65 -3.74
CA LYS A 191 -18.93 7.59 -2.86
C LYS A 191 -20.10 6.84 -3.48
N ILE A 192 -21.00 7.56 -4.13
CA ILE A 192 -22.19 6.98 -4.73
C ILE A 192 -21.80 6.00 -5.85
N GLU A 193 -20.85 6.38 -6.68
CA GLU A 193 -20.37 5.53 -7.77
C GLU A 193 -19.62 4.30 -7.22
N ARG A 194 -18.76 4.45 -6.21
CA ARG A 194 -18.10 3.33 -5.55
C ARG A 194 -19.09 2.32 -4.97
N ASN A 195 -20.16 2.81 -4.32
CA ASN A 195 -21.19 1.95 -3.76
C ASN A 195 -22.03 1.25 -4.84
N ARG A 196 -22.24 1.85 -6.00
CA ARG A 196 -22.92 1.21 -7.14
C ARG A 196 -22.05 0.12 -7.74
N ALA A 197 -20.77 0.41 -7.99
CA ALA A 197 -19.83 -0.55 -8.56
C ALA A 197 -19.60 -1.80 -7.68
N ARG A 198 -19.78 -1.71 -6.36
CA ARG A 198 -19.67 -2.86 -5.43
C ARG A 198 -20.89 -3.79 -5.47
N LYS A 199 -22.02 -3.33 -6.04
CA LYS A 199 -23.27 -4.10 -6.11
C LYS A 199 -23.46 -4.83 -7.44
N THR A 200 -22.62 -4.53 -8.40
CA THR A 200 -22.59 -5.17 -9.74
C THR A 200 -21.52 -6.24 -9.77
#